data_5cfd3e53834f99d7e40ec874db0b9fb9
#
_entry.id   5cfd3e53834f99d7e40ec874db0b9fb9
#
_cell.length_a   1.000
_cell.length_b   1.000
_cell.length_c   1.000
_cell.angle_alpha   90.00
_cell.angle_beta   90.00
_cell.angle_gamma   90.00
#
_symmetry.space_group_name_H-M   'P 1'
#
loop_
_entity.id
_entity.type
_entity.pdbx_description
1 polymer ?
#
loop_
_entity_poly.entity_id
_entity_poly.type
_entity_poly.pdbx_seq_one_letter_code
_entity_poly.pdbx_strand_id
1 'polypeptide(L)'
;MLSDQIARMIEQMLDERGGSLELQRNELAQSLGCVPSQISYVITSRFTPERGYLIESRRGGGGHIRIVRKKMHRDEYLMHFFYAIGKRLEEREARAYLVNLLDNDVITEREAVIITNAASDAALGSIAPEGRAIVRADIFKRILLSLMQ
;
A
#
# COMPACT_ATOMS: atom_id res chain seq x y z
N MET A 1 12.29 18.72 3.93
CA MET A 1 13.69 18.29 4.13
C MET A 1 14.17 17.47 2.95
N LEU A 2 15.45 17.46 2.70
CA LEU A 2 16.02 16.76 1.55
C LEU A 2 15.77 15.26 1.59
N SER A 3 15.84 14.63 2.76
CA SER A 3 15.55 13.19 2.92
C SER A 3 14.13 12.82 2.48
N ASP A 4 13.16 13.67 2.78
CA ASP A 4 11.77 13.45 2.38
C ASP A 4 11.59 13.60 0.87
N GLN A 5 12.31 14.53 0.25
CA GLN A 5 12.29 14.73 -1.20
C GLN A 5 12.89 13.54 -1.93
N ILE A 6 14.02 13.03 -1.43
CA ILE A 6 14.67 11.83 -1.99
C ILE A 6 13.76 10.63 -1.88
N ALA A 7 13.16 10.42 -0.71
CA ALA A 7 12.25 9.29 -0.49
C ALA A 7 11.04 9.33 -1.43
N ARG A 8 10.41 10.49 -1.57
CA ARG A 8 9.26 10.66 -2.49
C ARG A 8 9.64 10.42 -3.94
N MET A 9 10.81 10.88 -4.35
CA MET A 9 11.30 10.66 -5.70
C MET A 9 11.50 9.17 -5.99
N ILE A 10 12.12 8.44 -5.06
CA ILE A 10 12.32 6.99 -5.20
C ILE A 10 10.98 6.26 -5.22
N GLU A 11 10.04 6.62 -4.37
CA GLU A 11 8.69 6.04 -4.36
C GLU A 11 7.97 6.27 -5.69
N GLN A 12 8.05 7.48 -6.23
CA GLN A 12 7.47 7.80 -7.53
C GLN A 12 8.10 6.97 -8.65
N MET A 13 9.43 6.84 -8.65
CA MET A 13 10.15 6.01 -9.64
C MET A 13 9.75 4.53 -9.53
N LEU A 14 9.55 4.03 -8.31
CA LEU A 14 9.06 2.66 -8.08
C LEU A 14 7.65 2.47 -8.65
N ASP A 15 6.76 3.43 -8.44
CA ASP A 15 5.39 3.39 -8.98
C ASP A 15 5.40 3.37 -10.51
N GLU A 16 6.23 4.19 -11.13
CA GLU A 16 6.37 4.26 -12.58
C GLU A 16 6.96 2.98 -13.18
N ARG A 17 7.73 2.20 -12.41
CA ARG A 17 8.43 1.00 -12.87
C ARG A 17 7.86 -0.30 -12.31
N GLY A 18 6.63 -0.29 -11.83
CA GLY A 18 5.96 -1.50 -11.38
C GLY A 18 6.51 -2.11 -10.09
N GLY A 19 7.17 -1.32 -9.24
CA GLY A 19 7.64 -1.76 -7.93
C GLY A 19 9.08 -2.28 -7.89
N SER A 20 9.82 -2.22 -8.99
CA SER A 20 11.25 -2.56 -9.04
C SER A 20 12.03 -1.44 -9.69
N LEU A 21 13.13 -1.04 -9.05
CA LEU A 21 13.95 0.09 -9.49
C LEU A 21 15.42 -0.25 -9.33
N GLU A 22 16.18 -0.07 -10.41
CA GLU A 22 17.63 -0.05 -10.34
C GLU A 22 18.10 1.40 -10.40
N LEU A 23 18.96 1.80 -9.48
CA LEU A 23 19.56 3.12 -9.47
C LEU A 23 21.04 3.05 -9.19
N GLN A 24 21.77 4.05 -9.68
CA GLN A 24 23.16 4.25 -9.35
C GLN A 24 23.25 5.41 -8.36
N ARG A 25 23.76 5.09 -7.17
CA ARG A 25 23.80 6.02 -6.04
C ARG A 25 24.52 7.34 -6.40
N ASN A 26 25.67 7.25 -7.05
CA ASN A 26 26.47 8.43 -7.39
C ASN A 26 25.75 9.31 -8.44
N GLU A 27 25.15 8.72 -9.45
CA GLU A 27 24.38 9.45 -10.46
C GLU A 27 23.17 10.14 -9.87
N LEU A 28 22.44 9.46 -9.00
CA LEU A 28 21.27 10.03 -8.36
C LEU A 28 21.68 11.20 -7.44
N ALA A 29 22.74 11.03 -6.68
CA ALA A 29 23.26 12.10 -5.81
C ALA A 29 23.68 13.31 -6.64
N GLN A 30 24.35 13.09 -7.76
CA GLN A 30 24.78 14.18 -8.65
C GLN A 30 23.58 14.94 -9.23
N SER A 31 22.55 14.22 -9.67
CA SER A 31 21.36 14.83 -10.25
C SER A 31 20.55 15.63 -9.22
N LEU A 32 20.62 15.26 -7.96
CA LEU A 32 19.90 15.93 -6.87
C LEU A 32 20.74 17.01 -6.15
N GLY A 33 22.02 17.12 -6.48
CA GLY A 33 22.91 18.07 -5.83
C GLY A 33 23.24 17.71 -4.39
N CYS A 34 23.28 16.42 -4.05
CA CYS A 34 23.63 15.94 -2.72
C CYS A 34 24.79 14.93 -2.79
N VAL A 35 25.22 14.44 -1.63
CA VAL A 35 26.30 13.45 -1.54
C VAL A 35 25.73 12.02 -1.56
N PRO A 36 26.49 11.04 -2.08
CA PRO A 36 26.01 9.65 -2.14
C PRO A 36 25.63 9.04 -0.81
N SER A 37 26.29 9.44 0.28
CA SER A 37 25.96 8.97 1.64
C SER A 37 24.55 9.37 2.06
N GLN A 38 24.01 10.46 1.54
CA GLN A 38 22.66 10.91 1.80
C GLN A 38 21.62 9.99 1.15
N ILE A 39 21.92 9.54 -0.06
CA ILE A 39 21.09 8.52 -0.75
C ILE A 39 21.10 7.23 0.05
N SER A 40 22.26 6.76 0.49
CA SER A 40 22.40 5.55 1.31
C SER A 40 21.60 5.66 2.62
N TYR A 41 21.65 6.81 3.27
CA TYR A 41 20.90 7.05 4.50
C TYR A 41 19.39 6.94 4.30
N VAL A 42 18.86 7.56 3.25
CA VAL A 42 17.42 7.49 2.93
C VAL A 42 17.00 6.06 2.65
N ILE A 43 17.78 5.34 1.84
CA ILE A 43 17.46 3.95 1.50
C ILE A 43 17.45 3.08 2.76
N THR A 44 18.46 3.19 3.59
CA THR A 44 18.58 2.40 4.81
C THR A 44 17.48 2.70 5.83
N SER A 45 17.07 3.98 5.94
CA SER A 45 16.10 4.42 6.95
C SER A 45 14.64 4.36 6.49
N ARG A 46 14.37 4.49 5.18
CA ARG A 46 13.00 4.60 4.65
C ARG A 46 12.54 3.37 3.87
N PHE A 47 13.46 2.63 3.28
CA PHE A 47 13.14 1.47 2.44
C PHE A 47 13.59 0.18 3.11
N THR A 48 12.97 -0.10 4.27
CA THR A 48 13.32 -1.23 5.12
C THR A 48 12.47 -2.46 4.80
N PRO A 49 12.94 -3.68 5.15
CA PRO A 49 12.14 -4.90 5.01
C PRO A 49 10.80 -4.84 5.75
N GLU A 50 10.77 -4.21 6.92
CA GLU A 50 9.55 -4.03 7.72
C GLU A 50 8.51 -3.17 6.99
N ARG A 51 8.96 -2.28 6.10
CA ARG A 51 8.08 -1.44 5.27
C ARG A 51 7.76 -2.06 3.92
N GLY A 52 8.21 -3.30 3.69
CA GLY A 52 7.89 -4.05 2.49
C GLY A 52 8.88 -3.89 1.35
N TYR A 53 10.14 -3.52 1.64
CA TYR A 53 11.17 -3.36 0.61
C TYR A 53 12.27 -4.39 0.75
N LEU A 54 12.83 -4.76 -0.40
CA LEU A 54 14.04 -5.57 -0.48
C LEU A 54 15.11 -4.74 -1.19
N ILE A 55 16.29 -4.63 -0.58
CA ILE A 55 17.42 -3.86 -1.12
C ILE A 55 18.55 -4.81 -1.47
N GLU A 56 19.02 -4.73 -2.70
CA GLU A 56 20.19 -5.46 -3.18
C GLU A 56 21.24 -4.44 -3.63
N SER A 57 22.47 -4.57 -3.10
CA SER A 57 23.59 -3.72 -3.49
C SER A 57 24.61 -4.54 -4.24
N ARG A 58 25.12 -3.99 -5.36
CA ARG A 58 26.24 -4.57 -6.10
C ARG A 58 27.52 -3.81 -5.77
N ARG A 59 28.58 -4.53 -5.49
CA ARG A 59 29.92 -3.96 -5.30
C ARG A 59 30.52 -3.57 -6.65
N GLY A 60 31.16 -2.39 -6.67
CA GLY A 60 31.84 -1.85 -7.84
C GLY A 60 30.95 -0.97 -8.71
N GLY A 61 31.54 -0.18 -9.61
CA GLY A 61 30.82 0.58 -10.63
C GLY A 61 29.91 1.70 -10.13
N GLY A 62 30.26 2.41 -9.02
CA GLY A 62 29.53 3.62 -8.62
C GLY A 62 28.32 3.42 -7.73
N GLY A 63 28.16 2.23 -7.13
CA GLY A 63 27.12 1.99 -6.12
C GLY A 63 25.75 1.67 -6.71
N HIS A 64 25.66 0.61 -7.47
CA HIS A 64 24.37 0.11 -7.97
C HIS A 64 23.53 -0.47 -6.86
N ILE A 65 22.27 -0.03 -6.80
CA ILE A 65 21.29 -0.47 -5.81
C ILE A 65 20.02 -0.86 -6.55
N ARG A 66 19.48 -2.02 -6.20
CA ARG A 66 18.17 -2.46 -6.67
C ARG A 66 17.19 -2.42 -5.50
N ILE A 67 16.10 -1.71 -5.67
CA ILE A 67 15.02 -1.61 -4.70
C ILE A 67 13.81 -2.34 -5.26
N VAL A 68 13.29 -3.31 -4.51
CA VAL A 68 12.08 -4.04 -4.87
C VAL A 68 11.05 -3.85 -3.78
N ARG A 69 9.87 -3.35 -4.15
CA ARG A 69 8.72 -3.29 -3.24
C ARG A 69 8.07 -4.67 -3.22
N LYS A 70 8.03 -5.29 -2.04
CA LYS A 70 7.42 -6.62 -1.88
C LYS A 70 5.91 -6.50 -2.01
N LYS A 71 5.32 -7.14 -3.00
CA LYS A 71 3.87 -7.23 -3.17
C LYS A 71 3.21 -7.96 -1.99
N MET A 72 3.92 -8.87 -1.34
CA MET A 72 3.46 -9.65 -0.19
C MET A 72 3.01 -8.80 1.00
N HIS A 73 3.65 -7.66 1.27
CA HIS A 73 3.28 -6.81 2.42
C HIS A 73 1.84 -6.29 2.30
N ARG A 74 1.43 -5.89 1.11
CA ARG A 74 0.06 -5.44 0.84
C ARG A 74 -0.93 -6.59 0.98
N ASP A 75 -0.61 -7.76 0.42
CA ASP A 75 -1.48 -8.93 0.48
C ASP A 75 -1.62 -9.47 1.91
N GLU A 76 -0.56 -9.46 2.71
CA GLU A 76 -0.61 -9.82 4.12
C GLU A 76 -1.55 -8.90 4.91
N TYR A 77 -1.48 -7.61 4.67
CA TYR A 77 -2.35 -6.61 5.27
C TYR A 77 -3.83 -6.84 4.91
N LEU A 78 -4.10 -7.12 3.64
CA LEU A 78 -5.44 -7.43 3.17
C LEU A 78 -5.97 -8.75 3.74
N MET A 79 -5.13 -9.77 3.84
CA MET A 79 -5.50 -11.04 4.46
C MET A 79 -5.80 -10.89 5.94
N HIS A 80 -5.07 -10.04 6.65
CA HIS A 80 -5.36 -9.72 8.03
C HIS A 80 -6.79 -9.17 8.19
N PHE A 81 -7.17 -8.24 7.32
CA PHE A 81 -8.54 -7.69 7.32
C PHE A 81 -9.57 -8.75 6.95
N PHE A 82 -9.27 -9.57 5.95
CA PHE A 82 -10.16 -10.65 5.52
C PHE A 82 -10.54 -11.56 6.70
N TYR A 83 -9.57 -11.98 7.49
CA TYR A 83 -9.83 -12.83 8.65
C TYR A 83 -10.47 -12.06 9.81
N ALA A 84 -10.14 -10.80 9.99
CA ALA A 84 -10.70 -9.98 11.07
C ALA A 84 -12.19 -9.70 10.89
N ILE A 85 -12.68 -9.60 9.66
CA ILE A 85 -14.09 -9.34 9.36
C ILE A 85 -15.01 -10.46 9.87
N GLY A 86 -14.57 -11.71 9.76
CA GLY A 86 -15.38 -12.84 10.22
C GLY A 86 -16.68 -13.00 9.42
N LYS A 87 -17.79 -13.34 10.10
CA LYS A 87 -19.07 -13.64 9.46
C LYS A 87 -20.02 -12.45 9.38
N ARG A 88 -19.77 -11.41 10.16
CA ARG A 88 -20.64 -10.24 10.27
C ARG A 88 -19.82 -8.97 10.21
N LEU A 89 -20.33 -7.97 9.53
CA LEU A 89 -19.71 -6.65 9.41
C LEU A 89 -20.80 -5.59 9.44
N GLU A 90 -20.87 -4.82 10.51
CA GLU A 90 -21.78 -3.70 10.59
C GLU A 90 -21.32 -2.54 9.71
N GLU A 91 -22.25 -1.68 9.29
CA GLU A 91 -21.92 -0.53 8.44
C GLU A 91 -20.84 0.35 9.03
N ARG A 92 -20.89 0.58 10.32
CA ARG A 92 -19.91 1.38 11.07
C ARG A 92 -18.51 0.77 11.01
N GLU A 93 -18.42 -0.54 11.19
CA GLU A 93 -17.15 -1.27 11.10
C GLU A 93 -16.59 -1.22 9.68
N ALA A 94 -17.46 -1.37 8.69
CA ALA A 94 -17.09 -1.28 7.28
C ALA A 94 -16.43 0.07 6.94
N ARG A 95 -16.97 1.16 7.46
CA ARG A 95 -16.38 2.49 7.29
C ARG A 95 -14.99 2.58 7.88
N ALA A 96 -14.78 1.98 9.06
CA ALA A 96 -13.47 1.97 9.71
C ALA A 96 -12.43 1.21 8.85
N TYR A 97 -12.79 0.07 8.28
CA TYR A 97 -11.92 -0.66 7.35
C TYR A 97 -11.59 0.15 6.10
N LEU A 98 -12.57 0.84 5.53
CA LEU A 98 -12.35 1.67 4.34
C LEU A 98 -11.42 2.85 4.62
N VAL A 99 -11.54 3.48 5.79
CA VAL A 99 -10.60 4.54 6.20
C VAL A 99 -9.18 4.00 6.29
N ASN A 100 -9.00 2.81 6.88
CA ASN A 100 -7.68 2.18 6.96
C ASN A 100 -7.11 1.86 5.57
N LEU A 101 -7.91 1.33 4.67
CA LEU A 101 -7.48 1.04 3.30
C LEU A 101 -7.10 2.31 2.54
N LEU A 102 -7.86 3.38 2.76
CA LEU A 102 -7.60 4.68 2.14
C LEU A 102 -6.31 5.30 2.68
N ASP A 103 -6.12 5.30 4.00
CA ASP A 103 -4.93 5.86 4.66
C ASP A 103 -3.65 5.13 4.26
N ASN A 104 -3.74 3.86 3.91
CA ASN A 104 -2.61 3.06 3.45
C ASN A 104 -2.49 2.99 1.92
N ASP A 105 -3.18 3.85 1.21
CA ASP A 105 -3.14 3.96 -0.26
C ASP A 105 -3.49 2.65 -1.00
N VAL A 106 -4.28 1.79 -0.38
CA VAL A 106 -4.74 0.54 -1.01
C VAL A 106 -5.89 0.82 -1.97
N ILE A 107 -6.74 1.78 -1.62
CA ILE A 107 -7.87 2.23 -2.45
C ILE A 107 -7.82 3.74 -2.61
N THR A 108 -8.47 4.24 -3.66
CA THR A 108 -8.65 5.67 -3.90
C THR A 108 -9.86 6.19 -3.14
N GLU A 109 -9.96 7.53 -3.01
CA GLU A 109 -11.14 8.17 -2.41
C GLU A 109 -12.42 7.81 -3.17
N ARG A 110 -12.36 7.78 -4.51
CA ARG A 110 -13.49 7.41 -5.34
C ARG A 110 -13.94 5.97 -5.10
N GLU A 111 -13.00 5.04 -4.99
CA GLU A 111 -13.30 3.65 -4.66
C GLU A 111 -13.93 3.52 -3.28
N ALA A 112 -13.42 4.25 -2.30
CA ALA A 112 -13.99 4.28 -0.95
C ALA A 112 -15.46 4.76 -0.95
N VAL A 113 -15.76 5.81 -1.70
CA VAL A 113 -17.13 6.33 -1.83
C VAL A 113 -18.04 5.31 -2.47
N ILE A 114 -17.61 4.68 -3.55
CA ILE A 114 -18.40 3.67 -4.27
C ILE A 114 -18.71 2.48 -3.36
N ILE A 115 -17.70 1.97 -2.65
CA ILE A 115 -17.84 0.81 -1.75
C ILE A 115 -18.77 1.17 -0.58
N THR A 116 -18.58 2.34 0.01
CA THR A 116 -19.43 2.82 1.13
C THR A 116 -20.90 2.81 0.74
N ASN A 117 -21.22 3.34 -0.43
CA ASN A 117 -22.61 3.41 -0.90
C ASN A 117 -23.15 2.03 -1.29
N ALA A 118 -22.34 1.22 -1.96
CA ALA A 118 -22.77 -0.09 -2.44
C ALA A 118 -23.04 -1.09 -1.29
N ALA A 119 -22.35 -0.95 -0.17
CA ALA A 119 -22.48 -1.86 0.98
C ALA A 119 -23.21 -1.21 2.17
N SER A 120 -23.89 -0.08 1.95
CA SER A 120 -24.65 0.61 2.99
C SER A 120 -25.92 -0.15 3.38
N ASP A 121 -26.46 0.12 4.57
CA ASP A 121 -27.76 -0.41 4.98
C ASP A 121 -28.86 0.02 4.00
N ALA A 122 -28.76 1.23 3.46
CA ALA A 122 -29.70 1.71 2.45
C ALA A 122 -29.68 0.85 1.18
N ALA A 123 -28.48 0.50 0.69
CA ALA A 123 -28.33 -0.36 -0.48
C ALA A 123 -28.81 -1.79 -0.21
N LEU A 124 -28.63 -2.27 1.02
CA LEU A 124 -29.06 -3.60 1.48
C LEU A 124 -30.48 -3.58 2.07
N GLY A 125 -31.25 -2.55 1.77
CA GLY A 125 -32.58 -2.32 2.36
C GLY A 125 -33.61 -3.39 2.05
N SER A 126 -33.47 -4.12 0.95
CA SER A 126 -34.36 -5.26 0.63
C SER A 126 -34.05 -6.53 1.43
N ILE A 127 -32.92 -6.54 2.16
CA ILE A 127 -32.53 -7.64 3.04
C ILE A 127 -33.02 -7.30 4.44
N ALA A 128 -33.55 -8.28 5.16
CA ALA A 128 -33.98 -8.09 6.56
C ALA A 128 -32.78 -7.59 7.39
N PRO A 129 -33.01 -6.66 8.37
CA PRO A 129 -31.91 -6.03 9.10
C PRO A 129 -30.88 -6.99 9.67
N GLU A 130 -31.31 -8.13 10.19
CA GLU A 130 -30.42 -9.13 10.78
C GLU A 130 -29.53 -9.85 9.75
N GLY A 131 -29.87 -9.81 8.47
CA GLY A 131 -29.08 -10.41 7.40
C GLY A 131 -28.09 -9.43 6.75
N ARG A 132 -28.24 -8.14 6.95
CA ARG A 132 -27.43 -7.12 6.26
C ARG A 132 -25.95 -7.21 6.63
N ALA A 133 -25.64 -7.43 7.90
CA ALA A 133 -24.25 -7.54 8.36
C ALA A 133 -23.55 -8.76 7.77
N ILE A 134 -24.28 -9.87 7.57
CA ILE A 134 -23.74 -11.09 6.96
C ILE A 134 -23.41 -10.83 5.49
N VAL A 135 -24.32 -10.24 4.75
CA VAL A 135 -24.13 -9.93 3.32
C VAL A 135 -23.00 -8.92 3.14
N ARG A 136 -22.95 -7.90 3.99
CA ARG A 136 -21.89 -6.90 3.95
C ARG A 136 -20.52 -7.54 4.18
N ALA A 137 -20.41 -8.47 5.13
CA ALA A 137 -19.16 -9.20 5.38
C ALA A 137 -18.72 -9.96 4.13
N ASP A 138 -19.64 -10.63 3.46
CA ASP A 138 -19.36 -11.36 2.22
C ASP A 138 -18.89 -10.42 1.10
N ILE A 139 -19.54 -9.26 0.95
CA ILE A 139 -19.16 -8.24 -0.02
C ILE A 139 -17.73 -7.75 0.23
N PHE A 140 -17.42 -7.39 1.48
CA PHE A 140 -16.10 -6.88 1.83
C PHE A 140 -15.00 -7.91 1.64
N LYS A 141 -15.25 -9.17 1.97
CA LYS A 141 -14.28 -10.24 1.72
C LYS A 141 -13.98 -10.40 0.23
N ARG A 142 -15.00 -10.31 -0.62
CA ARG A 142 -14.82 -10.34 -2.08
C ARG A 142 -14.00 -9.15 -2.57
N ILE A 143 -14.27 -7.96 -2.03
CA ILE A 143 -13.50 -6.75 -2.37
C ILE A 143 -12.03 -6.94 -1.98
N LEU A 144 -11.75 -7.41 -0.76
CA LEU A 144 -10.39 -7.64 -0.31
C LEU A 144 -9.65 -8.63 -1.20
N LEU A 145 -10.29 -9.73 -1.59
CA LEU A 145 -9.71 -10.71 -2.51
C LEU A 145 -9.40 -10.09 -3.87
N SER A 146 -10.27 -9.23 -4.38
CA SER A 146 -10.04 -8.55 -5.67
C SER A 146 -8.86 -7.60 -5.64
N LEU A 147 -8.54 -7.05 -4.47
CA LEU A 147 -7.42 -6.12 -4.29
C LEU A 147 -6.06 -6.83 -4.18
N MET A 148 -6.04 -8.14 -4.01
CA MET A 148 -4.82 -8.94 -3.82
C MET A 148 -4.16 -9.38 -5.12
N GLN A 149 -4.49 -8.81 -6.24
CA GLN A 149 -3.92 -9.19 -7.56
C GLN A 149 -2.76 -8.32 -7.99
#